data_4a0ce55e8f7bedd9f2142b5027981e9e
#
_entry.id   4a0ce55e8f7bedd9f2142b5027981e9e
#
_cell.length_a   1.000
_cell.length_b   1.000
_cell.length_c   1.000
_cell.angle_alpha   90.00
_cell.angle_beta   90.00
_cell.angle_gamma   90.00
#
_symmetry.space_group_name_H-M   'P 1'
#
loop_
_entity.id
_entity.type
_entity.pdbx_description
1 polymer ?
#
loop_
_entity_poly.entity_id
_entity_poly.type
_entity_poly.pdbx_seq_one_letter_code
_entity_poly.pdbx_strand_id
1 'polypeptide(L)'
;MNQTETTAPTEAGGGVRIFSSKLHRIQRGHGKAFVDRPPSPPPAPVRRPARVAIMLALAHKIQDAIDRGVVRDCADVAMRLGLSRARISQLLDLILLAPDIQERILFTESVDGREPMGERAVRAAVRLEDWATQRAAFSFHK
;
A
#
# COMPACT_ATOMS: atom_id res chain seq x y z
N MET A 1 18.32 29.55 -2.34
CA MET A 1 18.06 31.01 -2.39
C MET A 1 17.27 31.30 -3.65
N ASN A 2 15.94 31.33 -3.55
CA ASN A 2 15.07 31.73 -4.65
C ASN A 2 14.64 33.16 -4.40
N GLN A 3 15.15 34.04 -5.23
CA GLN A 3 14.77 35.45 -5.23
C GLN A 3 13.35 35.54 -5.83
N THR A 4 12.41 35.98 -5.00
CA THR A 4 11.12 36.50 -5.43
C THR A 4 11.37 37.88 -6.02
N GLU A 5 11.54 37.98 -7.34
CA GLU A 5 11.44 39.24 -8.03
C GLU A 5 9.97 39.68 -8.04
N THR A 6 9.64 40.52 -7.09
CA THR A 6 8.46 41.39 -7.15
C THR A 6 8.79 42.52 -8.08
N THR A 7 8.37 42.42 -9.33
CA THR A 7 8.51 43.55 -10.29
C THR A 7 7.47 44.59 -9.92
N ALA A 8 7.91 45.72 -9.39
CA ALA A 8 7.08 46.90 -9.18
C ALA A 8 6.57 47.42 -10.53
N PRO A 9 5.37 48.04 -10.61
CA PRO A 9 4.82 48.58 -11.86
C PRO A 9 5.63 49.81 -12.29
N THR A 10 6.17 49.75 -13.49
CA THR A 10 6.78 50.91 -14.16
C THR A 10 5.66 51.81 -14.64
N GLU A 11 5.55 53.04 -14.12
CA GLU A 11 4.69 54.08 -14.64
C GLU A 11 5.29 54.63 -15.94
N ALA A 12 4.72 54.24 -17.07
CA ALA A 12 4.91 54.94 -18.34
C ALA A 12 3.64 55.72 -18.65
N GLY A 13 3.78 57.04 -18.81
CA GLY A 13 2.69 57.98 -19.01
C GLY A 13 1.70 57.57 -20.11
N GLY A 14 0.41 57.54 -19.73
CA GLY A 14 -0.68 57.24 -20.66
C GLY A 14 -1.60 56.11 -20.22
N GLY A 15 -1.97 55.99 -18.98
CA GLY A 15 -3.17 55.28 -18.50
C GLY A 15 -3.29 53.77 -18.73
N VAL A 16 -2.32 53.09 -19.35
CA VAL A 16 -2.36 51.64 -19.56
C VAL A 16 -1.50 50.93 -18.52
N ARG A 17 -2.13 50.15 -17.66
CA ARG A 17 -1.42 49.29 -16.71
C ARG A 17 -1.24 47.91 -17.33
N ILE A 18 0.00 47.50 -17.55
CA ILE A 18 0.34 46.18 -18.06
C ILE A 18 0.73 45.27 -16.87
N PHE A 19 0.01 44.17 -16.69
CA PHE A 19 0.33 43.15 -15.70
C PHE A 19 0.88 41.94 -16.42
N SER A 20 2.03 41.46 -15.96
CA SER A 20 2.63 40.20 -16.45
C SER A 20 2.57 39.17 -15.34
N SER A 21 2.00 38.00 -15.62
CA SER A 21 1.99 36.90 -14.69
C SER A 21 2.33 35.57 -15.40
N LYS A 22 2.95 34.66 -14.68
CA LYS A 22 3.22 33.31 -15.18
C LYS A 22 2.00 32.43 -14.95
N LEU A 23 1.43 31.92 -16.03
CA LEU A 23 0.32 30.97 -15.97
C LEU A 23 0.84 29.54 -16.08
N HIS A 24 0.41 28.68 -15.15
CA HIS A 24 0.72 27.27 -15.16
C HIS A 24 -0.47 26.48 -15.69
N ARG A 25 -0.21 25.59 -16.63
CA ARG A 25 -1.24 24.68 -17.18
C ARG A 25 -1.39 23.48 -16.31
N ILE A 26 -2.59 23.25 -15.78
CA ILE A 26 -2.94 22.08 -14.98
C ILE A 26 -4.03 21.26 -15.69
N GLN A 27 -4.06 19.95 -15.42
CA GLN A 27 -5.15 19.07 -15.82
C GLN A 27 -6.27 19.16 -14.76
N ARG A 28 -7.49 19.44 -15.20
CA ARG A 28 -8.67 19.49 -14.32
C ARG A 28 -9.79 18.64 -14.93
N GLY A 29 -9.93 17.43 -14.42
CA GLY A 29 -10.84 16.44 -15.00
C GLY A 29 -10.42 16.10 -16.45
N HIS A 30 -11.33 16.21 -17.39
CA HIS A 30 -11.09 15.97 -18.82
C HIS A 30 -10.56 17.22 -19.57
N GLY A 31 -10.42 18.35 -18.88
CA GLY A 31 -9.98 19.63 -19.47
C GLY A 31 -8.63 20.09 -18.92
N LYS A 32 -8.15 21.18 -19.55
CA LYS A 32 -6.94 21.91 -19.10
C LYS A 32 -7.36 23.27 -18.62
N ALA A 33 -6.81 23.70 -17.48
CA ALA A 33 -7.02 25.02 -16.92
C ALA A 33 -5.67 25.73 -16.72
N PHE A 34 -5.70 27.06 -16.72
CA PHE A 34 -4.54 27.88 -16.40
C PHE A 34 -4.71 28.47 -15.02
N VAL A 35 -3.67 28.42 -14.20
CA VAL A 35 -3.62 28.99 -12.85
C VAL A 35 -2.39 29.88 -12.70
N ASP A 36 -2.50 30.89 -11.90
CA ASP A 36 -1.43 31.86 -11.61
C ASP A 36 -0.44 31.34 -10.55
N ARG A 37 -0.80 30.27 -9.85
CA ARG A 37 0.06 29.62 -8.84
C ARG A 37 0.61 28.29 -9.39
N PRO A 38 1.89 27.98 -9.18
CA PRO A 38 2.44 26.68 -9.54
C PRO A 38 1.64 25.55 -8.86
N PRO A 39 1.35 24.44 -9.55
CA PRO A 39 0.67 23.32 -8.96
C PRO A 39 1.46 22.82 -7.75
N SER A 40 0.78 22.54 -6.64
CA SER A 40 1.40 21.89 -5.49
C SER A 40 2.05 20.59 -5.93
N PRO A 41 3.24 20.23 -5.43
CA PRO A 41 3.83 18.93 -5.70
C PRO A 41 2.85 17.83 -5.30
N PRO A 42 2.78 16.72 -6.08
CA PRO A 42 1.92 15.63 -5.71
C PRO A 42 2.25 15.14 -4.31
N PRO A 43 1.24 14.78 -3.50
CA PRO A 43 1.49 14.25 -2.16
C PRO A 43 2.42 13.04 -2.25
N ALA A 44 3.30 12.88 -1.26
CA ALA A 44 4.18 11.72 -1.19
C ALA A 44 3.34 10.43 -1.17
N PRO A 45 3.78 9.36 -1.85
CA PRO A 45 3.04 8.11 -1.90
C PRO A 45 2.88 7.54 -0.49
N VAL A 46 1.65 7.17 -0.14
CA VAL A 46 1.34 6.56 1.15
C VAL A 46 1.70 5.08 1.09
N ARG A 47 2.71 4.68 1.87
CA ARG A 47 3.15 3.29 2.02
C ARG A 47 2.56 2.69 3.29
N ARG A 48 2.04 1.48 3.18
CA ARG A 48 1.49 0.69 4.30
C ARG A 48 1.86 -0.77 4.10
N PRO A 49 1.95 -1.56 5.18
CA PRO A 49 2.09 -3.01 5.02
C PRO A 49 0.98 -3.55 4.11
N ALA A 50 1.33 -4.41 3.17
CA ALA A 50 0.34 -5.06 2.31
C ALA A 50 -0.66 -5.87 3.15
N ARG A 51 -1.88 -6.02 2.66
CA ARG A 51 -2.92 -6.78 3.35
C ARG A 51 -2.48 -8.21 3.68
N VAL A 52 -1.79 -8.87 2.74
CA VAL A 52 -1.27 -10.23 2.94
C VAL A 52 -0.18 -10.28 4.02
N ALA A 53 0.63 -9.22 4.16
CA ALA A 53 1.62 -9.12 5.24
C ALA A 53 0.95 -9.04 6.62
N ILE A 54 -0.10 -8.24 6.73
CA ILE A 54 -0.90 -8.13 7.96
C ILE A 54 -1.55 -9.47 8.31
N MET A 55 -2.09 -10.18 7.32
CA MET A 55 -2.70 -11.50 7.49
C MET A 55 -1.70 -12.55 7.97
N LEU A 56 -0.51 -12.59 7.38
CA LEU A 56 0.55 -13.51 7.78
C LEU A 56 1.07 -13.18 9.19
N ALA A 57 1.28 -11.91 9.52
CA ALA A 57 1.65 -11.49 10.86
C ALA A 57 0.59 -11.88 11.91
N LEU A 58 -0.70 -11.75 11.56
CA LEU A 58 -1.79 -12.20 12.42
C LEU A 58 -1.78 -13.72 12.59
N ALA A 59 -1.53 -14.48 11.52
CA ALA A 59 -1.42 -15.94 11.59
C ALA A 59 -0.33 -16.39 12.59
N HIS A 60 0.86 -15.79 12.51
CA HIS A 60 1.94 -16.06 13.48
C HIS A 60 1.54 -15.71 14.91
N LYS A 61 0.86 -14.58 15.13
CA LYS A 61 0.38 -14.21 16.48
C LYS A 61 -0.67 -15.19 17.02
N ILE A 62 -1.56 -15.68 16.16
CA ILE A 62 -2.56 -16.68 16.56
C ILE A 62 -1.85 -17.99 16.92
N GLN A 63 -0.91 -18.45 16.11
CA GLN A 63 -0.16 -19.67 16.38
C GLN A 63 0.63 -19.56 17.71
N ASP A 64 1.37 -18.46 17.91
CA ASP A 64 2.09 -18.21 19.18
C ASP A 64 1.14 -18.21 20.37
N ALA A 65 -0.05 -17.61 20.25
CA ALA A 65 -1.03 -17.59 21.34
C ALA A 65 -1.58 -18.98 21.67
N ILE A 66 -1.75 -19.86 20.66
CA ILE A 66 -2.14 -21.27 20.86
C ILE A 66 -0.99 -22.04 21.51
N ASP A 67 0.23 -21.91 21.00
CA ASP A 67 1.41 -22.62 21.49
C ASP A 67 1.74 -22.27 22.95
N ARG A 68 1.51 -21.02 23.34
CA ARG A 68 1.68 -20.54 24.71
C ARG A 68 0.48 -20.82 25.63
N GLY A 69 -0.58 -21.43 25.10
CA GLY A 69 -1.78 -21.73 25.89
C GLY A 69 -2.62 -20.52 26.32
N VAL A 70 -2.39 -19.34 25.70
CA VAL A 70 -3.21 -18.12 25.93
C VAL A 70 -4.63 -18.30 25.39
N VAL A 71 -4.76 -19.04 24.30
CA VAL A 71 -6.02 -19.51 23.74
C VAL A 71 -5.97 -21.03 23.57
N ARG A 72 -7.11 -21.68 23.66
CA ARG A 72 -7.16 -23.17 23.65
C ARG A 72 -6.97 -23.73 22.25
N ASP A 73 -7.68 -23.17 21.29
CA ASP A 73 -7.75 -23.69 19.92
C ASP A 73 -8.29 -22.63 18.94
N CYS A 74 -8.37 -23.01 17.66
CA CYS A 74 -8.91 -22.14 16.61
C CYS A 74 -10.37 -21.71 16.86
N ALA A 75 -11.17 -22.48 17.62
CA ALA A 75 -12.54 -22.11 17.94
C ALA A 75 -12.59 -20.99 18.95
N ASP A 76 -11.74 -21.05 20.00
CA ASP A 76 -11.59 -19.99 20.99
C ASP A 76 -11.12 -18.68 20.33
N VAL A 77 -10.12 -18.75 19.45
CA VAL A 77 -9.66 -17.60 18.66
C VAL A 77 -10.78 -17.01 17.80
N ALA A 78 -11.52 -17.86 17.09
CA ALA A 78 -12.62 -17.44 16.21
C ALA A 78 -13.70 -16.69 17.01
N MET A 79 -14.06 -17.20 18.18
CA MET A 79 -15.02 -16.57 19.07
C MET A 79 -14.54 -15.21 19.57
N ARG A 80 -13.28 -15.11 20.01
CA ARG A 80 -12.70 -13.85 20.55
C ARG A 80 -12.55 -12.78 19.49
N LEU A 81 -12.23 -13.15 18.24
CA LEU A 81 -12.05 -12.23 17.14
C LEU A 81 -13.34 -11.95 16.35
N GLY A 82 -14.45 -12.63 16.67
CA GLY A 82 -15.69 -12.50 15.90
C GLY A 82 -15.57 -13.00 14.46
N LEU A 83 -14.72 -14.00 14.21
CA LEU A 83 -14.46 -14.60 12.91
C LEU A 83 -14.99 -16.04 12.85
N SER A 84 -15.17 -16.57 11.63
CA SER A 84 -15.46 -17.99 11.48
C SER A 84 -14.22 -18.84 11.72
N ARG A 85 -14.40 -20.10 12.19
CA ARG A 85 -13.31 -21.09 12.31
C ARG A 85 -12.60 -21.32 10.97
N ALA A 86 -13.36 -21.38 9.88
CA ALA A 86 -12.79 -21.51 8.55
C ALA A 86 -11.87 -20.35 8.20
N ARG A 87 -12.18 -19.12 8.62
CA ARG A 87 -11.31 -17.96 8.42
C ARG A 87 -10.03 -18.07 9.22
N ILE A 88 -10.09 -18.54 10.47
CA ILE A 88 -8.89 -18.77 11.29
C ILE A 88 -8.00 -19.84 10.65
N SER A 89 -8.57 -20.97 10.22
CA SER A 89 -7.81 -22.02 9.51
C SER A 89 -7.12 -21.47 8.26
N GLN A 90 -7.83 -20.66 7.44
CA GLN A 90 -7.26 -20.02 6.26
C GLN A 90 -6.11 -19.06 6.56
N LEU A 91 -6.14 -18.40 7.70
CA LEU A 91 -5.02 -17.56 8.15
C LEU A 91 -3.83 -18.42 8.57
N LEU A 92 -4.06 -19.48 9.36
CA LEU A 92 -3.02 -20.38 9.81
C LEU A 92 -2.36 -21.15 8.67
N ASP A 93 -3.10 -21.47 7.61
CA ASP A 93 -2.54 -22.09 6.40
C ASP A 93 -1.39 -21.27 5.80
N LEU A 94 -1.37 -19.94 5.97
CA LEU A 94 -0.30 -19.07 5.46
C LEU A 94 1.07 -19.38 6.08
N ILE A 95 1.10 -19.96 7.28
CA ILE A 95 2.35 -20.36 7.96
C ILE A 95 2.99 -21.57 7.26
N LEU A 96 2.25 -22.32 6.45
CA LEU A 96 2.75 -23.45 5.68
C LEU A 96 3.57 -23.04 4.44
N LEU A 97 3.62 -21.77 4.12
CA LEU A 97 4.48 -21.26 3.05
C LEU A 97 5.96 -21.44 3.41
N ALA A 98 6.80 -21.57 2.39
CA ALA A 98 8.24 -21.57 2.56
C ALA A 98 8.71 -20.33 3.33
N PRO A 99 9.67 -20.46 4.26
CA PRO A 99 10.09 -19.34 5.13
C PRO A 99 10.56 -18.10 4.38
N ASP A 100 11.28 -18.28 3.30
CA ASP A 100 11.74 -17.19 2.42
C ASP A 100 10.59 -16.45 1.72
N ILE A 101 9.51 -17.15 1.40
CA ILE A 101 8.28 -16.56 0.86
C ILE A 101 7.56 -15.76 1.96
N GLN A 102 7.46 -16.32 3.16
CA GLN A 102 6.86 -15.64 4.31
C GLN A 102 7.58 -14.33 4.61
N GLU A 103 8.92 -14.35 4.64
CA GLU A 103 9.74 -13.16 4.84
C GLU A 103 9.45 -12.10 3.77
N ARG A 104 9.45 -12.45 2.49
CA ARG A 104 9.12 -11.54 1.39
C ARG A 104 7.72 -10.94 1.54
N ILE A 105 6.73 -11.74 1.93
CA ILE A 105 5.36 -11.27 2.16
C ILE A 105 5.33 -10.25 3.30
N LEU A 106 5.99 -10.52 4.42
CA LEU A 106 6.00 -9.64 5.60
C LEU A 106 6.57 -8.24 5.30
N PHE A 107 7.56 -8.15 4.40
CA PHE A 107 8.15 -6.88 3.97
C PHE A 107 7.46 -6.26 2.75
N THR A 108 6.38 -6.85 2.26
CA THR A 108 5.63 -6.30 1.13
C THR A 108 4.78 -5.11 1.57
N GLU A 109 4.89 -4.01 0.82
CA GLU A 109 4.12 -2.79 1.06
C GLU A 109 3.07 -2.56 -0.03
N SER A 110 1.94 -2.03 0.38
CA SER A 110 0.94 -1.43 -0.48
C SER A 110 1.25 0.05 -0.66
N VAL A 111 1.24 0.55 -1.88
CA VAL A 111 1.50 1.94 -2.22
C VAL A 111 0.23 2.56 -2.78
N ASP A 112 -0.24 3.65 -2.15
CA ASP A 112 -1.47 4.35 -2.53
C ASP A 112 -2.70 3.41 -2.64
N GLY A 113 -2.76 2.41 -1.76
CA GLY A 113 -3.84 1.41 -1.72
C GLY A 113 -3.75 0.34 -2.81
N ARG A 114 -2.67 0.32 -3.60
CA ARG A 114 -2.44 -0.75 -4.59
C ARG A 114 -1.74 -1.91 -3.91
N GLU A 115 -2.43 -3.04 -3.85
CA GLU A 115 -1.89 -4.28 -3.32
C GLU A 115 -1.01 -4.97 -4.36
N PRO A 116 0.28 -5.19 -4.10
CA PRO A 116 1.18 -5.84 -5.06
C PRO A 116 0.88 -7.33 -5.23
N MET A 117 0.20 -7.93 -4.24
CA MET A 117 -0.15 -9.34 -4.22
C MET A 117 -1.52 -9.54 -3.58
N GLY A 118 -2.39 -10.30 -4.24
CA GLY A 118 -3.71 -10.64 -3.73
C GLY A 118 -3.69 -11.87 -2.81
N GLU A 119 -4.58 -11.90 -1.81
CA GLU A 119 -4.78 -13.05 -0.91
C GLU A 119 -5.01 -14.36 -1.68
N ARG A 120 -5.74 -14.30 -2.80
CA ARG A 120 -6.05 -15.48 -3.62
C ARG A 120 -4.79 -16.15 -4.18
N ALA A 121 -3.81 -15.36 -4.64
CA ALA A 121 -2.55 -15.88 -5.16
C ALA A 121 -1.73 -16.57 -4.06
N VAL A 122 -1.65 -15.93 -2.88
CA VAL A 122 -0.95 -16.50 -1.72
C VAL A 122 -1.60 -17.81 -1.27
N ARG A 123 -2.92 -17.85 -1.18
CA ARG A 123 -3.66 -19.09 -0.81
C ARG A 123 -3.55 -20.19 -1.85
N ALA A 124 -3.41 -19.85 -3.13
CA ALA A 124 -3.15 -20.86 -4.17
C ALA A 124 -1.77 -21.50 -3.98
N ALA A 125 -0.76 -20.71 -3.61
CA ALA A 125 0.59 -21.20 -3.35
C ALA A 125 0.66 -22.11 -2.11
N VAL A 126 -0.07 -21.79 -1.03
CA VAL A 126 -0.14 -22.65 0.17
C VAL A 126 -0.60 -24.08 -0.13
N ARG A 127 -1.44 -24.25 -1.16
CA ARG A 127 -1.97 -25.58 -1.55
C ARG A 127 -0.96 -26.44 -2.30
N LEU A 128 0.19 -25.88 -2.68
CA LEU A 128 1.26 -26.64 -3.31
C LEU A 128 1.99 -27.46 -2.24
N GLU A 129 2.23 -28.72 -2.52
CA GLU A 129 2.67 -29.72 -1.53
C GLU A 129 4.09 -29.49 -1.03
N ASP A 130 4.94 -28.86 -1.85
CA ASP A 130 6.35 -28.67 -1.51
C ASP A 130 6.81 -27.23 -1.70
N TRP A 131 7.82 -26.85 -0.95
CA TRP A 131 8.38 -25.51 -0.96
C TRP A 131 9.08 -25.13 -2.26
N ALA A 132 9.60 -26.10 -3.02
CA ALA A 132 10.23 -25.83 -4.32
C ALA A 132 9.18 -25.37 -5.33
N THR A 133 8.04 -26.07 -5.39
CA THR A 133 6.90 -25.68 -6.22
C THR A 133 6.29 -24.35 -5.77
N GLN A 134 6.20 -24.11 -4.45
CA GLN A 134 5.75 -22.83 -3.93
C GLN A 134 6.66 -21.69 -4.42
N ARG A 135 7.99 -21.84 -4.32
CA ARG A 135 8.96 -20.85 -4.80
C ARG A 135 8.85 -20.61 -6.30
N ALA A 136 8.68 -21.65 -7.08
CA ALA A 136 8.48 -21.54 -8.53
C ALA A 136 7.23 -20.71 -8.85
N ALA A 137 6.12 -20.94 -8.16
CA ALA A 137 4.88 -20.18 -8.32
C ALA A 137 5.05 -18.69 -7.97
N PHE A 138 5.87 -18.35 -6.96
CA PHE A 138 6.17 -16.97 -6.56
C PHE A 138 7.19 -16.27 -7.47
N SER A 139 8.00 -17.00 -8.24
CA SER A 139 9.01 -16.42 -9.13
C SER A 139 8.42 -15.71 -10.35
N PHE A 140 7.17 -15.99 -10.70
CA PHE A 140 6.46 -15.37 -11.84
C PHE A 140 5.94 -13.94 -11.56
N HIS A 141 6.13 -13.40 -10.35
CA HIS A 141 5.68 -12.07 -9.96
C HIS A 141 6.88 -11.11 -9.75
N LYS A 142 7.65 -10.90 -10.83
CA LYS A 142 8.62 -9.79 -10.90
C LYS A 142 8.02 -8.59 -11.60
#